data_131331a5740c3bff02cdd9ad6775593f
#
_entry.id   131331a5740c3bff02cdd9ad6775593f
#
_cell.length_a   1.000
_cell.length_b   1.000
_cell.length_c   1.000
_cell.angle_alpha   90.00
_cell.angle_beta   90.00
_cell.angle_gamma   90.00
#
_symmetry.space_group_name_H-M   'P 1'
#
loop_
_entity.id
_entity.type
_entity.pdbx_description
1 polymer ?
#
loop_
_entity_poly.entity_id
_entity_poly.type
_entity_poly.pdbx_seq_one_letter_code
_entity_poly.pdbx_strand_id
1 'polypeptide(L)'
;LIIEGSTVSGGQILNTYEVDNYPGYPGISGYELGMKLREHADHLGAQFKEDTVLKIEDKGLENLKQVIGMNENYEARTLILATGAVHKKLGIPGEKELTGAGVSYCATCDGAFFRNRTVAVIGGGDVAVEDAIFLSRMCSKVYLIHRRGKLRAAKSLQNQLFSKGNVEILWNTEAEAIKGDGAVESLLLQDHVTGEKKEISLQGVFIAVGIQPETAAFEGVVDMEQGYIKAGEEGITSVPGIYAAGDVRTKKLQQIVTAAADGANAVTSAEQYLSDLKRG
;
A
#
# COMPACT_ATOMS: atom_id res chain seq x y z
N LEU A 1 -5.42 -23.03 4.88
CA LEU A 1 -6.37 -22.42 3.96
C LEU A 1 -6.08 -20.93 3.85
N ILE A 2 -6.04 -20.39 2.63
CA ILE A 2 -5.92 -18.96 2.33
C ILE A 2 -7.24 -18.53 1.70
N ILE A 3 -7.85 -17.48 2.24
CA ILE A 3 -9.09 -16.87 1.74
C ILE A 3 -8.70 -15.54 1.10
N GLU A 4 -9.05 -15.34 -0.15
CA GLU A 4 -8.78 -14.11 -0.89
C GLU A 4 -10.00 -13.67 -1.71
N GLY A 5 -10.27 -12.35 -1.71
CA GLY A 5 -11.44 -11.78 -2.39
C GLY A 5 -11.25 -11.54 -3.90
N SER A 6 -10.15 -12.03 -4.47
CA SER A 6 -9.81 -11.87 -5.89
C SER A 6 -9.49 -13.22 -6.52
N THR A 7 -9.85 -13.39 -7.79
CA THR A 7 -9.47 -14.56 -8.59
C THR A 7 -7.98 -14.64 -8.88
N VAL A 8 -7.27 -13.52 -8.77
CA VAL A 8 -5.83 -13.42 -9.05
C VAL A 8 -5.10 -12.99 -7.78
N SER A 9 -4.21 -13.84 -7.30
CA SER A 9 -3.38 -13.56 -6.12
C SER A 9 -2.34 -12.48 -6.40
N GLY A 10 -2.05 -11.62 -5.41
CA GLY A 10 -0.99 -10.60 -5.52
C GLY A 10 -1.41 -9.22 -5.00
N GLY A 11 -2.71 -8.94 -4.91
CA GLY A 11 -3.21 -7.66 -4.37
C GLY A 11 -2.62 -6.44 -5.08
N GLN A 12 -2.07 -5.48 -4.33
CA GLN A 12 -1.51 -4.26 -4.91
C GLN A 12 -0.28 -4.49 -5.81
N ILE A 13 0.46 -5.59 -5.61
CA ILE A 13 1.65 -5.91 -6.41
C ILE A 13 1.29 -6.00 -7.89
N LEU A 14 0.11 -6.50 -8.23
CA LEU A 14 -0.34 -6.69 -9.61
C LEU A 14 -0.33 -5.41 -10.45
N ASN A 15 -0.45 -4.25 -9.81
CA ASN A 15 -0.48 -2.94 -10.47
C ASN A 15 0.91 -2.32 -10.65
N THR A 16 1.97 -2.98 -10.15
CA THR A 16 3.35 -2.50 -10.28
C THR A 16 3.93 -2.97 -11.62
N TYR A 17 4.36 -2.02 -12.44
CA TYR A 17 4.93 -2.33 -13.76
C TYR A 17 6.20 -3.17 -13.63
N GLU A 18 7.11 -2.78 -12.72
CA GLU A 18 8.40 -3.43 -12.51
C GLU A 18 8.79 -3.36 -11.02
N VAL A 19 9.29 -4.46 -10.47
CA VAL A 19 9.71 -4.59 -9.08
C VAL A 19 11.23 -4.77 -9.04
N ASP A 20 11.96 -3.75 -8.60
CA ASP A 20 13.41 -3.75 -8.51
C ASP A 20 13.95 -4.03 -7.10
N ASN A 21 13.09 -3.96 -6.10
CA ASN A 21 13.47 -4.03 -4.69
C ASN A 21 13.08 -5.33 -3.99
N TYR A 22 12.74 -6.38 -4.76
CA TYR A 22 12.53 -7.72 -4.22
C TYR A 22 13.74 -8.62 -4.52
N PRO A 23 14.50 -9.07 -3.49
CA PRO A 23 15.72 -9.84 -3.69
C PRO A 23 15.49 -11.12 -4.51
N GLY A 24 16.35 -11.36 -5.49
CA GLY A 24 16.29 -12.53 -6.38
C GLY A 24 15.49 -12.34 -7.66
N TYR A 25 14.70 -11.26 -7.80
CA TYR A 25 13.87 -10.99 -8.96
C TYR A 25 13.99 -9.54 -9.44
N PRO A 26 15.17 -9.05 -9.84
CA PRO A 26 15.32 -7.69 -10.35
C PRO A 26 14.56 -7.52 -11.67
N GLY A 27 13.78 -6.45 -11.79
CA GLY A 27 13.07 -6.11 -13.02
C GLY A 27 11.87 -7.00 -13.34
N ILE A 28 11.37 -7.77 -12.38
CA ILE A 28 10.16 -8.59 -12.59
C ILE A 28 8.91 -7.71 -12.54
N SER A 29 7.92 -7.96 -13.40
CA SER A 29 6.63 -7.30 -13.26
C SER A 29 5.90 -7.73 -11.97
N GLY A 30 5.09 -6.85 -11.41
CA GLY A 30 4.31 -7.18 -10.21
C GLY A 30 3.36 -8.35 -10.46
N TYR A 31 2.79 -8.45 -11.68
CA TYR A 31 1.96 -9.58 -12.07
C TYR A 31 2.72 -10.90 -12.05
N GLU A 32 3.90 -10.96 -12.69
CA GLU A 32 4.72 -12.17 -12.70
C GLU A 32 5.21 -12.56 -11.31
N LEU A 33 5.58 -11.57 -10.48
CA LEU A 33 5.97 -11.85 -9.09
C LEU A 33 4.79 -12.43 -8.30
N GLY A 34 3.59 -11.85 -8.42
CA GLY A 34 2.37 -12.36 -7.80
C GLY A 34 2.09 -13.80 -8.21
N MET A 35 2.21 -14.11 -9.51
CA MET A 35 2.01 -15.47 -10.03
C MET A 35 3.07 -16.47 -9.51
N LYS A 36 4.34 -16.07 -9.41
CA LYS A 36 5.41 -16.92 -8.84
C LYS A 36 5.20 -17.20 -7.36
N LEU A 37 4.76 -16.21 -6.59
CA LEU A 37 4.44 -16.39 -5.18
C LEU A 37 3.25 -17.34 -5.01
N ARG A 38 2.23 -17.21 -5.86
CA ARG A 38 1.08 -18.12 -5.87
C ARG A 38 1.47 -19.54 -6.25
N GLU A 39 2.20 -19.73 -7.34
CA GLU A 39 2.71 -21.04 -7.79
C GLU A 39 3.53 -21.73 -6.70
N HIS A 40 4.37 -20.99 -5.99
CA HIS A 40 5.14 -21.52 -4.87
C HIS A 40 4.24 -22.00 -3.72
N ALA A 41 3.22 -21.25 -3.36
CA ALA A 41 2.26 -21.64 -2.33
C ALA A 41 1.45 -22.88 -2.73
N ASP A 42 0.99 -22.94 -3.98
CA ASP A 42 0.29 -24.11 -4.55
C ASP A 42 1.19 -25.35 -4.53
N HIS A 43 2.47 -25.22 -4.92
CA HIS A 43 3.45 -26.31 -4.88
C HIS A 43 3.65 -26.89 -3.48
N LEU A 44 3.57 -26.03 -2.45
CA LEU A 44 3.65 -26.44 -1.04
C LEU A 44 2.31 -26.98 -0.49
N GLY A 45 1.27 -27.07 -1.31
CA GLY A 45 -0.03 -27.61 -0.93
C GLY A 45 -0.94 -26.63 -0.19
N ALA A 46 -0.67 -25.33 -0.26
CA ALA A 46 -1.58 -24.34 0.28
C ALA A 46 -2.92 -24.39 -0.47
N GLN A 47 -4.02 -24.38 0.28
CA GLN A 47 -5.35 -24.34 -0.30
C GLN A 47 -5.84 -22.90 -0.38
N PHE A 48 -6.40 -22.51 -1.52
CA PHE A 48 -6.97 -21.20 -1.76
C PHE A 48 -8.47 -21.27 -1.94
N LYS A 49 -9.17 -20.29 -1.40
CA LYS A 49 -10.62 -20.14 -1.53
C LYS A 49 -10.93 -18.70 -1.92
N GLU A 50 -11.65 -18.52 -3.01
CA GLU A 50 -12.16 -17.21 -3.40
C GLU A 50 -13.39 -16.86 -2.57
N ASP A 51 -13.25 -15.96 -1.63
CA ASP A 51 -14.33 -15.41 -0.82
C ASP A 51 -13.94 -14.05 -0.22
N THR A 52 -14.92 -13.20 0.04
CA THR A 52 -14.74 -11.92 0.72
C THR A 52 -15.07 -12.06 2.19
N VAL A 53 -14.07 -11.84 3.06
CA VAL A 53 -14.28 -11.85 4.50
C VAL A 53 -15.04 -10.60 4.93
N LEU A 54 -16.22 -10.78 5.52
CA LEU A 54 -17.09 -9.71 6.00
C LEU A 54 -16.83 -9.38 7.45
N LYS A 55 -16.48 -10.40 8.27
CA LYS A 55 -16.26 -10.26 9.71
C LYS A 55 -15.48 -11.44 10.27
N ILE A 56 -14.76 -11.22 11.37
CA ILE A 56 -14.25 -12.30 12.22
C ILE A 56 -14.85 -12.20 13.63
N GLU A 57 -14.95 -13.35 14.29
CA GLU A 57 -15.41 -13.44 15.69
C GLU A 57 -14.50 -14.37 16.47
N ASP A 58 -14.14 -13.96 17.69
CA ASP A 58 -13.54 -14.86 18.68
C ASP A 58 -14.64 -15.48 19.52
N LYS A 59 -14.87 -16.78 19.35
CA LYS A 59 -15.92 -17.49 20.08
C LYS A 59 -15.60 -17.71 21.57
N GLY A 60 -14.33 -17.52 21.96
CA GLY A 60 -13.88 -17.75 23.35
C GLY A 60 -13.97 -19.20 23.83
N LEU A 61 -14.77 -20.03 23.18
CA LEU A 61 -14.95 -21.46 23.47
C LEU A 61 -13.98 -22.28 22.63
N GLU A 62 -13.25 -23.22 23.24
CA GLU A 62 -12.33 -24.14 22.60
C GLU A 62 -11.23 -23.46 21.72
N ASN A 63 -10.95 -22.18 21.99
CA ASN A 63 -10.00 -21.37 21.19
C ASN A 63 -10.35 -21.28 19.69
N LEU A 64 -11.62 -21.42 19.32
CA LEU A 64 -12.07 -21.31 17.94
C LEU A 64 -12.34 -19.87 17.54
N LYS A 65 -11.85 -19.52 16.37
CA LYS A 65 -12.12 -18.26 15.66
C LYS A 65 -13.06 -18.56 14.50
N GLN A 66 -14.09 -17.74 14.34
CA GLN A 66 -14.99 -17.82 13.19
C GLN A 66 -14.68 -16.71 12.20
N VAL A 67 -14.61 -17.07 10.92
CA VAL A 67 -14.51 -16.14 9.81
C VAL A 67 -15.82 -16.21 9.03
N ILE A 68 -16.51 -15.09 8.92
CA ILE A 68 -17.77 -14.96 8.18
C ILE A 68 -17.41 -14.41 6.81
N GLY A 69 -17.51 -15.24 5.79
CA GLY A 69 -17.35 -14.88 4.40
C GLY A 69 -18.67 -14.49 3.75
N MET A 70 -18.59 -13.97 2.54
CA MET A 70 -19.76 -13.66 1.73
C MET A 70 -20.49 -14.94 1.25
N ASN A 71 -19.71 -15.98 0.93
CA ASN A 71 -20.22 -17.23 0.38
C ASN A 71 -20.37 -18.31 1.45
N GLU A 72 -19.43 -18.40 2.38
CA GLU A 72 -19.43 -19.44 3.43
C GLU A 72 -18.73 -18.97 4.71
N ASN A 73 -18.92 -19.72 5.80
CA ASN A 73 -18.25 -19.47 7.07
C ASN A 73 -17.14 -20.50 7.28
N TYR A 74 -16.07 -20.05 7.95
CA TYR A 74 -14.90 -20.87 8.23
C TYR A 74 -14.61 -20.84 9.73
N GLU A 75 -14.01 -21.91 10.24
CA GLU A 75 -13.55 -21.99 11.62
C GLU A 75 -12.08 -22.40 11.67
N ALA A 76 -11.32 -21.77 12.54
CA ALA A 76 -9.92 -22.06 12.75
C ALA A 76 -9.48 -21.79 14.17
N ARG A 77 -8.42 -22.46 14.63
CA ARG A 77 -7.80 -22.17 15.93
C ARG A 77 -6.89 -20.95 15.89
N THR A 78 -6.35 -20.64 14.71
CA THR A 78 -5.53 -19.46 14.49
C THR A 78 -5.92 -18.76 13.20
N LEU A 79 -5.80 -17.42 13.19
CA LEU A 79 -5.99 -16.58 12.02
C LEU A 79 -4.74 -15.71 11.79
N ILE A 80 -4.34 -15.58 10.52
CA ILE A 80 -3.35 -14.57 10.11
C ILE A 80 -4.08 -13.57 9.21
N LEU A 81 -4.19 -12.33 9.68
CA LEU A 81 -4.83 -11.22 8.98
C LEU A 81 -3.78 -10.58 8.08
N ALA A 82 -3.92 -10.73 6.77
CA ALA A 82 -2.95 -10.28 5.77
C ALA A 82 -3.63 -9.54 4.60
N THR A 83 -4.72 -8.83 4.88
CA THR A 83 -5.54 -8.14 3.88
C THR A 83 -4.86 -6.93 3.23
N GLY A 84 -3.72 -6.50 3.78
CA GLY A 84 -2.95 -5.40 3.23
C GLY A 84 -3.56 -4.03 3.46
N ALA A 85 -3.20 -3.10 2.59
CA ALA A 85 -3.69 -1.73 2.60
C ALA A 85 -3.85 -1.24 1.15
N VAL A 86 -4.69 -0.26 0.91
CA VAL A 86 -4.94 0.31 -0.40
C VAL A 86 -4.59 1.80 -0.43
N HIS A 87 -4.02 2.26 -1.52
CA HIS A 87 -3.77 3.68 -1.72
C HIS A 87 -5.09 4.42 -1.93
N LYS A 88 -5.25 5.55 -1.23
CA LYS A 88 -6.36 6.46 -1.47
C LYS A 88 -6.22 7.06 -2.85
N LYS A 89 -7.31 6.98 -3.62
CA LYS A 89 -7.39 7.54 -4.95
C LYS A 89 -7.83 9.01 -4.88
N LEU A 90 -7.46 9.78 -5.89
CA LEU A 90 -7.97 11.15 -6.08
C LEU A 90 -9.38 11.13 -6.65
N GLY A 91 -9.69 10.10 -7.48
CA GLY A 91 -10.96 9.97 -8.18
C GLY A 91 -11.11 10.93 -9.36
N ILE A 92 -10.00 11.37 -9.95
CA ILE A 92 -9.98 12.31 -11.08
C ILE A 92 -9.85 11.58 -12.42
N PRO A 93 -10.34 12.18 -13.54
CA PRO A 93 -10.17 11.62 -14.86
C PRO A 93 -8.69 11.35 -15.20
N GLY A 94 -8.42 10.22 -15.85
CA GLY A 94 -7.07 9.77 -16.25
C GLY A 94 -6.30 9.03 -15.15
N GLU A 95 -6.71 9.10 -13.87
CA GLU A 95 -6.01 8.41 -12.79
C GLU A 95 -6.01 6.90 -13.00
N LYS A 96 -7.18 6.31 -13.24
CA LYS A 96 -7.32 4.86 -13.40
C LYS A 96 -6.72 4.38 -14.72
N GLU A 97 -7.00 5.08 -15.79
CA GLU A 97 -6.61 4.73 -17.17
C GLU A 97 -5.09 4.74 -17.36
N LEU A 98 -4.39 5.66 -16.65
CA LEU A 98 -2.95 5.86 -16.77
C LEU A 98 -2.15 5.26 -15.58
N THR A 99 -2.82 4.52 -14.67
CA THR A 99 -2.13 3.78 -13.61
C THR A 99 -1.19 2.74 -14.24
N GLY A 100 0.09 2.76 -13.85
CA GLY A 100 1.16 1.95 -14.45
C GLY A 100 1.73 2.52 -15.77
N ALA A 101 1.05 3.50 -16.37
CA ALA A 101 1.51 4.20 -17.59
C ALA A 101 1.90 5.66 -17.31
N GLY A 102 2.46 5.91 -16.13
CA GLY A 102 2.89 7.24 -15.66
C GLY A 102 2.21 7.70 -14.38
N VAL A 103 1.06 7.15 -14.00
CA VAL A 103 0.47 7.32 -12.67
C VAL A 103 0.98 6.22 -11.74
N SER A 104 1.52 6.60 -10.60
CA SER A 104 2.05 5.71 -9.57
C SER A 104 1.61 6.13 -8.17
N TYR A 105 1.63 5.19 -7.24
CA TYR A 105 1.39 5.40 -5.81
C TYR A 105 2.63 5.09 -4.95
N CYS A 106 3.75 4.73 -5.58
CA CYS A 106 4.98 4.35 -4.89
C CYS A 106 6.21 4.96 -5.57
N ALA A 107 6.74 6.05 -5.01
CA ALA A 107 7.91 6.71 -5.57
C ALA A 107 9.18 5.83 -5.51
N THR A 108 9.34 5.03 -4.47
CA THR A 108 10.48 4.13 -4.30
C THR A 108 10.43 2.91 -5.22
N CYS A 109 9.22 2.53 -5.68
CA CYS A 109 9.05 1.43 -6.63
C CYS A 109 9.34 1.90 -8.07
N ASP A 110 8.70 3.00 -8.47
CA ASP A 110 8.60 3.40 -9.88
C ASP A 110 9.48 4.61 -10.24
N GLY A 111 10.09 5.27 -9.25
CA GLY A 111 10.84 6.51 -9.45
C GLY A 111 11.99 6.39 -10.45
N ALA A 112 12.62 5.22 -10.56
CA ALA A 112 13.73 4.96 -11.46
C ALA A 112 13.36 5.17 -12.94
N PHE A 113 12.10 4.88 -13.34
CA PHE A 113 11.61 5.06 -14.71
C PHE A 113 11.51 6.53 -15.13
N PHE A 114 11.48 7.43 -14.16
CA PHE A 114 11.33 8.86 -14.38
C PHE A 114 12.66 9.63 -14.29
N ARG A 115 13.80 8.93 -14.41
CA ARG A 115 15.12 9.56 -14.42
C ARG A 115 15.20 10.61 -15.53
N ASN A 116 15.67 11.83 -15.15
CA ASN A 116 15.77 12.99 -16.03
C ASN A 116 14.41 13.47 -16.62
N ARG A 117 13.29 13.05 -16.05
CA ARG A 117 11.96 13.49 -16.49
C ARG A 117 11.36 14.50 -15.50
N THR A 118 10.29 15.15 -15.92
CA THR A 118 9.47 16.02 -15.06
C THR A 118 8.33 15.20 -14.49
N VAL A 119 8.12 15.28 -13.16
CA VAL A 119 7.08 14.55 -12.45
C VAL A 119 6.33 15.45 -11.48
N ALA A 120 5.13 15.04 -11.07
CA ALA A 120 4.39 15.63 -9.97
C ALA A 120 4.21 14.62 -8.84
N VAL A 121 4.25 15.13 -7.60
CA VAL A 121 3.81 14.43 -6.39
C VAL A 121 2.58 15.15 -5.86
N ILE A 122 1.48 14.44 -5.65
CA ILE A 122 0.24 15.01 -5.13
C ILE A 122 0.08 14.60 -3.67
N GLY A 123 0.14 15.59 -2.77
CA GLY A 123 0.05 15.35 -1.33
C GLY A 123 0.61 16.47 -0.49
N GLY A 124 0.85 16.23 0.80
CA GLY A 124 1.42 17.25 1.70
C GLY A 124 1.65 16.76 3.14
N GLY A 125 1.59 15.45 3.35
CA GLY A 125 2.05 14.77 4.56
C GLY A 125 3.50 14.29 4.41
N ASP A 126 3.99 13.56 5.41
CA ASP A 126 5.37 13.06 5.45
C ASP A 126 5.70 12.25 4.18
N VAL A 127 4.87 11.30 3.80
CA VAL A 127 5.07 10.45 2.61
C VAL A 127 5.23 11.28 1.33
N ALA A 128 4.34 12.25 1.09
CA ALA A 128 4.42 13.09 -0.11
C ALA A 128 5.70 13.92 -0.17
N VAL A 129 6.17 14.40 0.98
CA VAL A 129 7.42 15.18 1.09
C VAL A 129 8.64 14.27 0.91
N GLU A 130 8.63 13.08 1.52
CA GLU A 130 9.67 12.07 1.33
C GLU A 130 9.77 11.62 -0.11
N ASP A 131 8.64 11.36 -0.77
CA ASP A 131 8.55 11.00 -2.18
C ASP A 131 9.13 12.11 -3.08
N ALA A 132 8.76 13.37 -2.83
CA ALA A 132 9.30 14.51 -3.58
C ALA A 132 10.82 14.68 -3.38
N ILE A 133 11.33 14.48 -2.17
CA ILE A 133 12.76 14.47 -1.87
C ILE A 133 13.47 13.30 -2.58
N PHE A 134 12.87 12.11 -2.54
CA PHE A 134 13.42 10.93 -3.21
C PHE A 134 13.52 11.16 -4.71
N LEU A 135 12.42 11.54 -5.36
CA LEU A 135 12.34 11.80 -6.80
C LEU A 135 13.25 12.95 -7.24
N SER A 136 13.47 13.96 -6.38
CA SER A 136 14.38 15.06 -6.69
C SER A 136 15.83 14.64 -6.95
N ARG A 137 16.25 13.45 -6.51
CA ARG A 137 17.59 12.92 -6.71
C ARG A 137 17.83 12.41 -8.13
N MET A 138 16.75 12.11 -8.87
CA MET A 138 16.84 11.46 -10.18
C MET A 138 16.05 12.16 -11.26
N CYS A 139 14.98 12.85 -10.93
CA CYS A 139 14.15 13.59 -11.88
C CYS A 139 14.75 14.97 -12.20
N SER A 140 14.51 15.49 -13.40
CA SER A 140 14.93 16.84 -13.78
C SER A 140 14.15 17.91 -13.04
N LYS A 141 12.86 17.69 -12.82
CA LYS A 141 11.93 18.60 -12.13
C LYS A 141 10.89 17.79 -11.36
N VAL A 142 10.58 18.22 -10.15
CA VAL A 142 9.50 17.68 -9.32
C VAL A 142 8.54 18.80 -8.93
N TYR A 143 7.26 18.65 -9.25
CA TYR A 143 6.20 19.50 -8.72
C TYR A 143 5.57 18.81 -7.51
N LEU A 144 5.52 19.49 -6.35
CA LEU A 144 4.73 19.05 -5.21
C LEU A 144 3.41 19.81 -5.20
N ILE A 145 2.32 19.12 -5.52
CA ILE A 145 0.99 19.71 -5.60
C ILE A 145 0.31 19.59 -4.24
N HIS A 146 -0.02 20.72 -3.62
CA HIS A 146 -0.65 20.70 -2.31
C HIS A 146 -1.83 21.67 -2.21
N ARG A 147 -3.01 21.14 -1.82
CA ARG A 147 -4.28 21.86 -1.74
C ARG A 147 -4.37 22.93 -0.64
N ARG A 148 -3.34 23.08 0.20
CA ARG A 148 -3.29 24.06 1.29
C ARG A 148 -2.04 24.93 1.19
N GLY A 149 -2.03 26.05 1.92
CA GLY A 149 -0.88 26.95 1.97
C GLY A 149 0.26 26.51 2.89
N LYS A 150 0.18 25.32 3.52
CA LYS A 150 1.24 24.75 4.38
C LYS A 150 1.21 23.24 4.40
N LEU A 151 2.39 22.61 4.40
CA LEU A 151 2.56 21.17 4.55
C LEU A 151 2.21 20.71 5.97
N ARG A 152 1.77 19.46 6.08
CA ARG A 152 1.55 18.77 7.36
C ARG A 152 2.76 17.92 7.77
N ALA A 153 3.71 17.73 6.87
CA ALA A 153 4.91 16.96 7.09
C ALA A 153 5.76 17.51 8.25
N ALA A 154 6.58 16.65 8.84
CA ALA A 154 7.53 17.02 9.90
C ALA A 154 8.46 18.15 9.43
N LYS A 155 8.82 19.05 10.35
CA LYS A 155 9.61 20.24 10.01
C LYS A 155 10.98 19.92 9.42
N SER A 156 11.60 18.83 9.88
CA SER A 156 12.86 18.31 9.34
C SER A 156 12.77 17.93 7.87
N LEU A 157 11.68 17.27 7.46
CA LEU A 157 11.41 16.90 6.07
C LEU A 157 11.14 18.15 5.22
N GLN A 158 10.37 19.11 5.74
CA GLN A 158 10.14 20.37 5.04
C GLN A 158 11.45 21.13 4.76
N ASN A 159 12.37 21.18 5.74
CA ASN A 159 13.66 21.82 5.57
C ASN A 159 14.52 21.14 4.49
N GLN A 160 14.50 19.81 4.44
CA GLN A 160 15.16 19.06 3.38
C GLN A 160 14.54 19.32 2.00
N LEU A 161 13.21 19.34 1.91
CA LEU A 161 12.49 19.63 0.67
C LEU A 161 12.85 21.01 0.12
N PHE A 162 12.81 22.05 0.97
CA PHE A 162 13.10 23.44 0.58
C PHE A 162 14.55 23.65 0.13
N SER A 163 15.46 22.77 0.49
CA SER A 163 16.85 22.80 0.00
C SER A 163 17.03 22.23 -1.41
N LYS A 164 15.98 21.64 -2.00
CA LYS A 164 16.05 21.01 -3.34
C LYS A 164 15.80 22.06 -4.44
N GLY A 165 16.81 22.31 -5.26
CA GLY A 165 16.72 23.32 -6.34
C GLY A 165 15.81 22.95 -7.51
N ASN A 166 15.46 21.67 -7.65
CA ASN A 166 14.60 21.13 -8.72
C ASN A 166 13.19 20.77 -8.24
N VAL A 167 12.82 21.09 -7.01
CA VAL A 167 11.45 20.91 -6.50
C VAL A 167 10.74 22.26 -6.47
N GLU A 168 9.54 22.29 -7.05
CA GLU A 168 8.62 23.43 -7.00
C GLU A 168 7.33 23.02 -6.32
N ILE A 169 6.90 23.82 -5.32
CA ILE A 169 5.66 23.55 -4.61
C ILE A 169 4.56 24.44 -5.14
N LEU A 170 3.48 23.83 -5.61
CA LEU A 170 2.26 24.51 -6.03
C LEU A 170 1.27 24.46 -4.86
N TRP A 171 1.20 25.58 -4.16
CA TRP A 171 0.33 25.76 -3.00
C TRP A 171 -1.12 26.03 -3.41
N ASN A 172 -2.05 25.68 -2.52
CA ASN A 172 -3.49 25.89 -2.71
C ASN A 172 -4.01 25.31 -4.04
N THR A 173 -3.34 24.30 -4.55
CA THR A 173 -3.55 23.75 -5.88
C THR A 173 -4.00 22.28 -5.77
N GLU A 174 -5.02 21.92 -6.53
CA GLU A 174 -5.48 20.54 -6.69
C GLU A 174 -5.35 20.09 -8.15
N ALA A 175 -5.18 18.78 -8.32
CA ALA A 175 -5.24 18.15 -9.63
C ALA A 175 -6.71 17.90 -10.01
N GLU A 176 -7.10 18.30 -11.21
CA GLU A 176 -8.44 18.07 -11.77
C GLU A 176 -8.50 16.89 -12.74
N ALA A 177 -7.45 16.69 -13.53
CA ALA A 177 -7.36 15.59 -14.49
C ALA A 177 -5.91 15.30 -14.87
N ILE A 178 -5.61 14.02 -15.12
CA ILE A 178 -4.36 13.55 -15.69
C ILE A 178 -4.64 13.24 -17.16
N LYS A 179 -3.83 13.77 -18.07
CA LYS A 179 -4.03 13.61 -19.52
C LYS A 179 -2.86 12.87 -20.16
N GLY A 180 -3.17 12.13 -21.22
CA GLY A 180 -2.21 11.42 -22.03
C GLY A 180 -2.89 10.36 -22.90
N ASP A 181 -2.19 9.91 -23.93
CA ASP A 181 -2.61 8.81 -24.78
C ASP A 181 -1.64 7.65 -24.62
N GLY A 182 -2.06 6.64 -23.86
CA GLY A 182 -1.22 5.48 -23.51
C GLY A 182 -0.12 5.75 -22.46
N ALA A 183 0.20 7.00 -22.15
CA ALA A 183 1.10 7.41 -21.06
C ALA A 183 0.77 8.84 -20.60
N VAL A 184 1.22 9.20 -19.39
CA VAL A 184 1.01 10.55 -18.84
C VAL A 184 1.79 11.58 -19.66
N GLU A 185 1.11 12.65 -20.10
CA GLU A 185 1.66 13.78 -20.87
C GLU A 185 1.50 15.12 -20.16
N SER A 186 0.40 15.31 -19.42
CA SER A 186 0.13 16.54 -18.69
C SER A 186 -0.80 16.34 -17.50
N LEU A 187 -0.81 17.34 -16.62
CA LEU A 187 -1.66 17.42 -15.44
C LEU A 187 -2.41 18.76 -15.44
N LEU A 188 -3.74 18.69 -15.41
CA LEU A 188 -4.61 19.85 -15.26
C LEU A 188 -4.77 20.17 -13.76
N LEU A 189 -4.49 21.39 -13.40
CA LEU A 189 -4.48 21.91 -12.04
C LEU A 189 -5.47 23.05 -11.89
N GLN A 190 -6.01 23.21 -10.68
CA GLN A 190 -6.79 24.38 -10.28
C GLN A 190 -6.22 24.97 -8.98
N ASP A 191 -5.96 26.27 -9.00
CA ASP A 191 -5.67 27.05 -7.80
C ASP A 191 -6.97 27.42 -7.09
N HIS A 192 -7.13 27.03 -5.82
CA HIS A 192 -8.36 27.27 -5.05
C HIS A 192 -8.52 28.72 -4.56
N VAL A 193 -7.44 29.52 -4.56
CA VAL A 193 -7.49 30.90 -4.12
C VAL A 193 -7.91 31.82 -5.27
N THR A 194 -7.31 31.59 -6.45
CA THR A 194 -7.57 32.43 -7.64
C THR A 194 -8.66 31.85 -8.55
N GLY A 195 -8.95 30.54 -8.45
CA GLY A 195 -9.81 29.82 -9.38
C GLY A 195 -9.15 29.56 -10.75
N GLU A 196 -7.89 29.96 -10.93
CA GLU A 196 -7.17 29.79 -12.17
C GLU A 196 -6.87 28.33 -12.46
N LYS A 197 -7.07 27.92 -13.72
CA LYS A 197 -6.70 26.60 -14.21
C LYS A 197 -5.39 26.66 -14.99
N LYS A 198 -4.50 25.74 -14.69
CA LYS A 198 -3.19 25.62 -15.33
C LYS A 198 -2.94 24.17 -15.77
N GLU A 199 -2.41 24.01 -16.95
CA GLU A 199 -1.94 22.71 -17.43
C GLU A 199 -0.41 22.70 -17.43
N ILE A 200 0.18 21.65 -16.85
CA ILE A 200 1.63 21.45 -16.81
C ILE A 200 1.99 20.16 -17.55
N SER A 201 2.99 20.22 -18.43
CA SER A 201 3.53 19.05 -19.13
C SER A 201 4.47 18.28 -18.20
N LEU A 202 4.27 16.97 -18.10
CA LEU A 202 5.08 16.07 -17.27
C LEU A 202 4.88 14.61 -17.73
N GLN A 203 5.73 13.71 -17.25
CA GLN A 203 5.73 12.32 -17.68
C GLN A 203 5.32 11.35 -16.56
N GLY A 204 5.14 11.84 -15.33
CA GLY A 204 4.74 11.00 -14.21
C GLY A 204 3.99 11.77 -13.12
N VAL A 205 3.01 11.11 -12.51
CA VAL A 205 2.22 11.62 -11.40
C VAL A 205 2.25 10.59 -10.27
N PHE A 206 2.81 10.99 -9.13
CA PHE A 206 2.86 10.17 -7.92
C PHE A 206 1.79 10.64 -6.94
N ILE A 207 0.86 9.75 -6.58
CA ILE A 207 -0.27 10.08 -5.72
C ILE A 207 0.03 9.64 -4.29
N ALA A 208 0.30 10.60 -3.41
CA ALA A 208 0.69 10.42 -2.02
C ALA A 208 -0.32 11.07 -1.05
N VAL A 209 -1.61 10.77 -1.24
CA VAL A 209 -2.72 11.34 -0.43
C VAL A 209 -3.12 10.47 0.76
N GLY A 210 -2.41 9.37 0.96
CA GLY A 210 -2.52 8.44 2.08
C GLY A 210 -2.82 7.01 1.65
N ILE A 211 -2.65 6.12 2.63
CA ILE A 211 -2.92 4.69 2.51
C ILE A 211 -4.03 4.37 3.51
N GLN A 212 -4.87 3.40 3.21
CA GLN A 212 -5.92 2.91 4.08
C GLN A 212 -5.77 1.40 4.23
N PRO A 213 -5.54 0.90 5.45
CA PRO A 213 -5.50 -0.54 5.68
C PRO A 213 -6.87 -1.18 5.50
N GLU A 214 -6.91 -2.40 4.98
CA GLU A 214 -8.12 -3.18 4.77
C GLU A 214 -8.48 -3.93 6.06
N THR A 215 -9.01 -3.20 7.05
CA THR A 215 -9.27 -3.68 8.42
C THR A 215 -10.73 -3.70 8.83
N ALA A 216 -11.65 -3.28 7.97
CA ALA A 216 -13.08 -3.14 8.30
C ALA A 216 -13.69 -4.44 8.89
N ALA A 217 -13.29 -5.61 8.36
CA ALA A 217 -13.76 -6.91 8.82
C ALA A 217 -13.28 -7.28 10.24
N PHE A 218 -12.35 -6.54 10.81
CA PHE A 218 -11.69 -6.86 12.10
C PHE A 218 -11.96 -5.82 13.18
N GLU A 219 -12.75 -4.78 12.87
CA GLU A 219 -13.11 -3.74 13.83
C GLU A 219 -13.79 -4.30 15.07
N GLY A 220 -13.35 -3.84 16.25
CA GLY A 220 -13.88 -4.28 17.54
C GLY A 220 -13.43 -5.67 17.98
N VAL A 221 -12.60 -6.39 17.18
CA VAL A 221 -12.05 -7.70 17.55
C VAL A 221 -10.59 -7.55 18.00
N VAL A 222 -9.77 -6.85 17.25
CA VAL A 222 -8.35 -6.62 17.57
C VAL A 222 -8.06 -5.14 17.79
N ASP A 223 -7.07 -4.84 18.62
CA ASP A 223 -6.63 -3.46 18.86
C ASP A 223 -6.08 -2.83 17.60
N MET A 224 -6.48 -1.58 17.33
CA MET A 224 -6.06 -0.81 16.18
C MET A 224 -5.42 0.52 16.59
N GLU A 225 -4.51 1.00 15.75
CA GLU A 225 -3.89 2.32 15.85
C GLU A 225 -3.93 2.99 14.47
N GLN A 226 -4.60 4.15 14.37
CA GLN A 226 -4.81 4.88 13.11
C GLN A 226 -5.41 4.02 11.98
N GLY A 227 -6.25 3.04 12.33
CA GLY A 227 -6.88 2.10 11.39
C GLY A 227 -6.06 0.85 11.08
N TYR A 228 -4.78 0.78 11.45
CA TYR A 228 -3.92 -0.40 11.31
C TYR A 228 -4.07 -1.34 12.51
N ILE A 229 -3.96 -2.63 12.29
CA ILE A 229 -3.90 -3.63 13.37
C ILE A 229 -2.62 -3.40 14.17
N LYS A 230 -2.74 -3.25 15.48
CA LYS A 230 -1.61 -3.09 16.37
C LYS A 230 -0.91 -4.43 16.58
N ALA A 231 0.25 -4.61 15.94
CA ALA A 231 1.07 -5.82 16.07
C ALA A 231 2.54 -5.49 15.83
N GLY A 232 3.42 -6.17 16.59
CA GLY A 232 4.88 -6.08 16.44
C GLY A 232 5.42 -7.00 15.33
N GLU A 233 6.74 -7.24 15.34
CA GLU A 233 7.41 -8.10 14.34
C GLU A 233 6.94 -9.55 14.36
N GLU A 234 6.55 -10.06 15.52
CA GLU A 234 6.02 -11.43 15.66
C GLU A 234 4.58 -11.57 15.15
N GLY A 235 3.97 -10.50 14.69
CA GLY A 235 2.61 -10.47 14.19
C GLY A 235 1.53 -10.64 15.26
N ILE A 236 1.87 -10.71 16.54
CA ILE A 236 0.94 -10.96 17.64
C ILE A 236 0.00 -9.76 17.82
N THR A 237 -1.32 -10.02 17.85
CA THR A 237 -2.37 -9.03 18.11
C THR A 237 -2.80 -9.04 19.58
N SER A 238 -3.79 -8.21 19.93
CA SER A 238 -4.40 -8.20 21.28
C SER A 238 -5.23 -9.46 21.60
N VAL A 239 -5.51 -10.30 20.60
CA VAL A 239 -6.33 -11.52 20.77
C VAL A 239 -5.47 -12.77 20.53
N PRO A 240 -5.34 -13.67 21.54
CA PRO A 240 -4.58 -14.91 21.38
C PRO A 240 -5.05 -15.75 20.20
N GLY A 241 -4.11 -16.22 19.37
CA GLY A 241 -4.40 -17.01 18.18
C GLY A 241 -4.79 -16.19 16.95
N ILE A 242 -4.84 -14.84 17.04
CA ILE A 242 -5.00 -13.95 15.90
C ILE A 242 -3.70 -13.16 15.68
N TYR A 243 -3.20 -13.19 14.46
CA TYR A 243 -1.95 -12.57 14.03
C TYR A 243 -2.20 -11.60 12.87
N ALA A 244 -1.30 -10.66 12.68
CA ALA A 244 -1.36 -9.72 11.55
C ALA A 244 -0.01 -9.68 10.82
N ALA A 245 -0.05 -9.68 9.49
CA ALA A 245 1.12 -9.68 8.62
C ALA A 245 0.97 -8.69 7.45
N GLY A 246 2.06 -8.06 7.06
CA GLY A 246 2.08 -7.12 5.94
C GLY A 246 1.51 -5.74 6.27
N ASP A 247 0.99 -5.08 5.26
CA ASP A 247 0.65 -3.65 5.30
C ASP A 247 -0.65 -3.34 6.07
N VAL A 248 -1.37 -4.36 6.53
CA VAL A 248 -2.55 -4.22 7.39
C VAL A 248 -2.20 -3.85 8.83
N ARG A 249 -0.96 -4.10 9.27
CA ARG A 249 -0.48 -3.84 10.63
C ARG A 249 0.35 -2.57 10.77
N THR A 250 0.53 -2.11 12.01
CA THR A 250 1.42 -0.99 12.35
C THR A 250 2.88 -1.32 12.00
N LYS A 251 3.47 -0.60 11.06
CA LYS A 251 4.89 -0.72 10.67
C LYS A 251 5.36 0.53 9.93
N LYS A 252 6.67 0.78 9.93
CA LYS A 252 7.25 1.95 9.24
C LYS A 252 7.44 1.71 7.75
N LEU A 253 7.87 0.51 7.36
CA LEU A 253 8.21 0.18 5.98
C LEU A 253 7.21 -0.82 5.42
N GLN A 254 6.44 -0.38 4.45
CA GLN A 254 5.45 -1.17 3.71
C GLN A 254 6.04 -1.54 2.36
N GLN A 255 6.58 -2.76 2.25
CA GLN A 255 7.22 -3.31 1.05
C GLN A 255 6.94 -4.80 0.94
N ILE A 256 7.01 -5.36 -0.27
CA ILE A 256 6.75 -6.79 -0.53
C ILE A 256 7.65 -7.68 0.35
N VAL A 257 8.95 -7.36 0.42
CA VAL A 257 9.92 -8.13 1.23
C VAL A 257 9.59 -8.07 2.73
N THR A 258 9.12 -6.93 3.25
CA THR A 258 8.74 -6.83 4.66
C THR A 258 7.41 -7.51 4.95
N ALA A 259 6.49 -7.55 3.99
CA ALA A 259 5.25 -8.32 4.10
C ALA A 259 5.52 -9.83 4.12
N ALA A 260 6.45 -10.31 3.29
CA ALA A 260 6.88 -11.72 3.29
C ALA A 260 7.54 -12.11 4.63
N ALA A 261 8.40 -11.23 5.18
CA ALA A 261 9.02 -11.44 6.50
C ALA A 261 7.97 -11.51 7.62
N ASP A 262 6.97 -10.62 7.60
CA ASP A 262 5.86 -10.64 8.55
C ASP A 262 5.08 -11.97 8.48
N GLY A 263 4.82 -12.45 7.27
CA GLY A 263 4.15 -13.74 7.05
C GLY A 263 4.90 -14.91 7.70
N ALA A 264 6.22 -14.96 7.52
CA ALA A 264 7.08 -15.97 8.14
C ALA A 264 7.02 -15.91 9.67
N ASN A 265 7.12 -14.71 10.24
CA ASN A 265 7.03 -14.52 11.70
C ASN A 265 5.65 -14.90 12.25
N ALA A 266 4.58 -14.47 11.59
CA ALA A 266 3.20 -14.77 12.02
C ALA A 266 2.91 -16.28 11.99
N VAL A 267 3.41 -17.02 10.98
CA VAL A 267 3.29 -18.48 10.91
C VAL A 267 4.02 -19.14 12.07
N THR A 268 5.25 -18.70 12.38
CA THR A 268 6.04 -19.23 13.50
C THR A 268 5.31 -19.01 14.84
N SER A 269 4.75 -17.81 15.05
CA SER A 269 3.99 -17.48 16.25
C SER A 269 2.70 -18.32 16.37
N ALA A 270 2.01 -18.53 15.23
CA ALA A 270 0.80 -19.36 15.19
C ALA A 270 1.10 -20.84 15.50
N GLU A 271 2.22 -21.38 14.98
CA GLU A 271 2.66 -22.74 15.24
C GLU A 271 2.99 -22.95 16.73
N GLN A 272 3.70 -22.01 17.35
CA GLN A 272 4.01 -22.04 18.79
C GLN A 272 2.72 -22.06 19.62
N TYR A 273 1.78 -21.17 19.34
CA TYR A 273 0.49 -21.12 20.02
C TYR A 273 -0.28 -22.45 19.92
N LEU A 274 -0.35 -23.05 18.71
CA LEU A 274 -1.01 -24.34 18.51
C LEU A 274 -0.31 -25.47 19.25
N SER A 275 1.02 -25.42 19.37
CA SER A 275 1.81 -26.38 20.15
C SER A 275 1.52 -26.29 21.63
N ASP A 276 1.39 -25.07 22.15
CA ASP A 276 1.11 -24.83 23.56
C ASP A 276 -0.32 -25.27 23.94
N LEU A 277 -1.30 -25.07 23.04
CA LEU A 277 -2.67 -25.59 23.21
C LEU A 277 -2.75 -27.12 23.28
N LYS A 278 -1.82 -27.84 22.68
CA LYS A 278 -1.79 -29.32 22.74
C LYS A 278 -1.18 -29.85 24.01
N ARG A 279 -0.43 -29.03 24.74
CA ARG A 279 0.29 -29.41 25.97
C ARG A 279 -0.49 -29.11 27.25
N GLY A 280 -1.45 -28.19 27.22
CA GLY A 280 -2.36 -27.84 28.30
C GLY A 280 -3.68 -28.58 28.18
#